data_67b2c30cd2639eae0cc8759a089488bf
#
_entry.id   67b2c30cd2639eae0cc8759a089488bf
#
_cell.length_a   1.000
_cell.length_b   1.000
_cell.length_c   1.000
_cell.angle_alpha   90.00
_cell.angle_beta   90.00
_cell.angle_gamma   90.00
#
_symmetry.space_group_name_H-M   'P 1'
#
loop_
_entity.id
_entity.type
_entity.pdbx_description
1 polymer ?
#
loop_
_entity_poly.entity_id
_entity_poly.type
_entity_poly.pdbx_seq_one_letter_code
_entity_poly.pdbx_strand_id
1 'polypeptide(L)'
;MYKRQVDSKTSTGTAVFTVYETGEYTVEATQGGQSTSGTVNVTASTTSYAITLAFVSDTLNDNDWDTISEVSDAGEGANYWAIGDRKQVTLNGTVGSLSLSNFSTYAFIIGFNHNSGREGSGRIHFQLAKTALSGGTDICFTDGQYLNTGSSAAFRMNTSNTNSGGWEDSYMRNNICGTSKSTTSGRIMGAIPAELRNALKSVTKYTNNNGSSSASSAVTATTDYFFLLSEYEVFGNITYSNSYEANYQQQYAYYSAGNSKVKYRHNSTGSAAYWWLRSPRVSHSNNFVNVNTSGSVNSSNAHDSLGFAPGFCV
;
A
#
# COMPACT_ATOMS: atom_id res chain seq x y z
N MET A 1 -30.94 6.98 27.58
CA MET A 1 -29.92 7.59 28.45
C MET A 1 -29.75 9.03 28.01
N TYR A 2 -30.11 10.03 28.82
CA TYR A 2 -29.95 11.43 28.41
C TYR A 2 -28.47 11.80 28.50
N LYS A 3 -27.84 12.12 27.41
CA LYS A 3 -26.52 12.76 27.39
C LYS A 3 -26.71 14.21 27.85
N ARG A 4 -26.17 14.59 28.99
CA ARG A 4 -26.18 15.97 29.46
C ARG A 4 -24.97 16.68 28.87
N GLN A 5 -25.19 17.75 28.10
CA GLN A 5 -24.11 18.65 27.72
C GLN A 5 -23.59 19.37 28.97
N VAL A 6 -22.29 19.28 29.23
CA VAL A 6 -21.64 19.89 30.38
C VAL A 6 -21.25 21.35 30.10
N ASP A 7 -20.66 21.60 28.93
CA ASP A 7 -20.23 22.95 28.52
C ASP A 7 -20.03 22.99 26.99
N SER A 8 -19.92 24.19 26.41
CA SER A 8 -19.55 24.40 25.02
C SER A 8 -18.65 25.63 24.89
N LYS A 9 -17.64 25.56 24.03
CA LYS A 9 -16.68 26.66 23.79
C LYS A 9 -16.36 26.79 22.32
N THR A 10 -16.14 28.00 21.88
CA THR A 10 -15.55 28.28 20.57
C THR A 10 -14.06 28.55 20.76
N SER A 11 -13.21 27.87 19.98
CA SER A 11 -11.76 28.01 20.05
C SER A 11 -11.16 27.84 18.64
N THR A 12 -10.00 28.47 18.40
CA THR A 12 -9.19 28.27 17.20
C THR A 12 -8.04 27.26 17.42
N GLY A 13 -8.08 26.54 18.52
CA GLY A 13 -7.06 25.56 18.90
C GLY A 13 -7.48 24.78 20.13
N THR A 14 -6.88 25.04 21.27
CA THR A 14 -7.18 24.33 22.50
C THR A 14 -8.40 24.92 23.22
N ALA A 15 -9.36 24.09 23.61
CA ALA A 15 -10.44 24.43 24.55
C ALA A 15 -10.24 23.64 25.84
N VAL A 16 -10.44 24.30 26.99
CA VAL A 16 -10.35 23.68 28.33
C VAL A 16 -11.73 23.64 28.94
N PHE A 17 -12.19 22.46 29.31
CA PHE A 17 -13.43 22.22 30.05
C PHE A 17 -13.09 21.82 31.47
N THR A 18 -13.86 22.28 32.46
CA THR A 18 -13.76 21.85 33.85
C THR A 18 -14.94 20.97 34.17
N VAL A 19 -14.66 19.77 34.67
CA VAL A 19 -15.67 18.82 35.13
C VAL A 19 -15.45 18.53 36.62
N TYR A 20 -16.50 18.28 37.35
CA TYR A 20 -16.48 18.11 38.81
C TYR A 20 -16.86 16.69 39.27
N GLU A 21 -17.20 15.82 38.32
CA GLU A 21 -17.59 14.44 38.58
C GLU A 21 -16.64 13.50 37.85
N THR A 22 -16.41 12.34 38.40
CA THR A 22 -15.68 11.25 37.73
C THR A 22 -16.60 10.53 36.75
N GLY A 23 -16.04 10.03 35.65
CA GLY A 23 -16.80 9.29 34.66
C GLY A 23 -16.24 9.45 33.25
N GLU A 24 -16.93 8.86 32.30
CA GLU A 24 -16.62 9.00 30.89
C GLU A 24 -17.27 10.25 30.33
N TYR A 25 -16.48 11.08 29.67
CA TYR A 25 -16.91 12.29 28.98
C TYR A 25 -16.63 12.16 27.47
N THR A 26 -17.62 12.51 26.67
CA THR A 26 -17.45 12.67 25.22
C THR A 26 -17.19 14.14 24.93
N VAL A 27 -16.12 14.43 24.20
CA VAL A 27 -15.83 15.74 23.65
C VAL A 27 -16.15 15.71 22.17
N GLU A 28 -16.98 16.65 21.71
CA GLU A 28 -17.34 16.80 20.31
C GLU A 28 -16.81 18.15 19.81
N ALA A 29 -16.28 18.17 18.59
CA ALA A 29 -15.87 19.40 17.92
C ALA A 29 -16.50 19.47 16.53
N THR A 30 -16.85 20.69 16.10
CA THR A 30 -17.38 20.96 14.77
C THR A 30 -16.59 22.08 14.10
N GLN A 31 -16.24 21.90 12.84
CA GLN A 31 -15.54 22.90 12.02
C GLN A 31 -15.98 22.74 10.56
N GLY A 32 -16.40 23.84 9.94
CA GLY A 32 -16.75 23.84 8.51
C GLY A 32 -17.84 22.83 8.10
N GLY A 33 -18.73 22.45 9.04
CA GLY A 33 -19.78 21.47 8.80
C GLY A 33 -19.37 20.02 9.06
N GLN A 34 -18.12 19.75 9.36
CA GLN A 34 -17.63 18.46 9.82
C GLN A 34 -17.72 18.37 11.35
N SER A 35 -17.90 17.16 11.89
CA SER A 35 -17.89 16.88 13.31
C SER A 35 -16.95 15.72 13.62
N THR A 36 -16.24 15.84 14.74
CA THR A 36 -15.40 14.77 15.29
C THR A 36 -15.65 14.65 16.78
N SER A 37 -15.42 13.48 17.35
CA SER A 37 -15.59 13.27 18.77
C SER A 37 -14.55 12.29 19.32
N GLY A 38 -14.33 12.40 20.63
CA GLY A 38 -13.50 11.45 21.34
C GLY A 38 -13.96 11.34 22.79
N THR A 39 -13.55 10.29 23.48
CA THR A 39 -13.92 10.04 24.88
C THR A 39 -12.71 10.14 25.79
N VAL A 40 -12.95 10.61 27.01
CA VAL A 40 -11.96 10.66 28.09
C VAL A 40 -12.60 10.16 29.37
N ASN A 41 -11.91 9.29 30.08
CA ASN A 41 -12.37 8.79 31.39
C ASN A 41 -11.69 9.58 32.52
N VAL A 42 -12.47 10.40 33.20
CA VAL A 42 -12.04 11.23 34.33
C VAL A 42 -12.09 10.41 35.61
N THR A 43 -10.96 10.29 36.30
CA THR A 43 -10.85 9.61 37.61
C THR A 43 -10.42 10.61 38.67
N ALA A 44 -10.79 10.36 39.97
CA ALA A 44 -10.56 11.28 41.07
C ALA A 44 -9.07 11.63 41.34
N SER A 45 -8.13 10.90 40.76
CA SER A 45 -6.70 11.05 41.05
C SER A 45 -5.96 11.94 40.03
N THR A 46 -6.63 12.43 38.99
CA THR A 46 -5.98 13.20 37.92
C THR A 46 -6.56 14.61 37.85
N THR A 47 -5.70 15.60 37.63
CA THR A 47 -6.08 17.01 37.60
C THR A 47 -6.26 17.57 36.18
N SER A 48 -5.75 16.88 35.19
CA SER A 48 -5.95 17.26 33.77
C SER A 48 -5.89 16.03 32.85
N TYR A 49 -6.69 16.07 31.82
CA TYR A 49 -6.74 15.10 30.74
C TYR A 49 -6.64 15.85 29.42
N ALA A 50 -5.92 15.31 28.46
CA ALA A 50 -5.85 15.84 27.11
C ALA A 50 -6.52 14.87 26.14
N ILE A 51 -7.31 15.41 25.23
CA ILE A 51 -7.85 14.69 24.09
C ILE A 51 -7.57 15.55 22.86
N THR A 52 -7.04 14.92 21.82
CA THR A 52 -6.83 15.56 20.54
C THR A 52 -7.93 15.09 19.58
N LEU A 53 -8.63 16.03 18.96
CA LEU A 53 -9.66 15.78 17.97
C LEU A 53 -9.13 16.25 16.63
N ALA A 54 -9.07 15.36 15.66
CA ALA A 54 -8.64 15.66 14.30
C ALA A 54 -9.85 15.70 13.35
N PHE A 55 -9.84 16.63 12.41
CA PHE A 55 -10.78 16.66 11.31
C PHE A 55 -10.12 16.04 10.08
N VAL A 56 -10.89 15.24 9.34
CA VAL A 56 -10.43 14.66 8.09
C VAL A 56 -10.42 15.73 7.01
N SER A 57 -9.27 15.98 6.39
CA SER A 57 -9.15 16.86 5.23
C SER A 57 -9.58 16.15 3.95
N ASP A 58 -10.29 16.85 3.06
CA ASP A 58 -10.62 16.36 1.71
C ASP A 58 -9.36 16.23 0.82
N THR A 59 -8.26 16.85 1.23
CA THR A 59 -6.96 16.66 0.60
C THR A 59 -6.23 15.53 1.29
N LEU A 60 -6.08 14.37 0.65
CA LEU A 60 -5.45 13.18 1.25
C LEU A 60 -4.08 13.48 1.86
N ASN A 61 -3.27 14.32 1.19
CA ASN A 61 -1.91 14.65 1.63
C ASN A 61 -1.85 15.40 2.98
N ASP A 62 -2.90 16.09 3.35
CA ASP A 62 -2.95 16.91 4.56
C ASP A 62 -3.29 16.12 5.82
N ASN A 63 -3.73 14.86 5.66
CA ASN A 63 -4.01 13.96 6.78
C ASN A 63 -2.74 13.19 7.17
N ASP A 64 -2.56 12.89 8.44
CA ASP A 64 -1.56 11.91 8.87
C ASP A 64 -1.99 10.48 8.55
N TRP A 65 -1.08 9.51 8.74
CA TRP A 65 -1.36 8.12 8.42
C TRP A 65 -2.33 7.47 9.42
N ASP A 66 -2.38 7.96 10.64
CA ASP A 66 -3.30 7.47 11.67
C ASP A 66 -4.73 7.86 11.32
N THR A 67 -4.99 9.13 10.95
CA THR A 67 -6.29 9.60 10.44
C THR A 67 -6.73 8.81 9.20
N ILE A 68 -5.83 8.58 8.24
CA ILE A 68 -6.14 7.77 7.05
C ILE A 68 -6.51 6.34 7.44
N SER A 69 -5.84 5.77 8.43
CA SER A 69 -6.13 4.42 8.92
C SER A 69 -7.49 4.34 9.60
N GLU A 70 -7.86 5.33 10.42
CA GLU A 70 -9.17 5.40 11.07
C GLU A 70 -10.32 5.51 10.05
N VAL A 71 -10.18 6.39 9.06
CA VAL A 71 -11.15 6.53 7.95
C VAL A 71 -11.24 5.22 7.15
N SER A 72 -10.12 4.54 6.96
CA SER A 72 -10.06 3.24 6.29
C SER A 72 -10.77 2.15 7.10
N ASP A 73 -10.57 2.09 8.41
CA ASP A 73 -11.24 1.14 9.31
C ASP A 73 -12.76 1.32 9.31
N ALA A 74 -13.22 2.57 9.27
CA ALA A 74 -14.63 2.92 9.12
C ALA A 74 -15.21 2.56 7.74
N GLY A 75 -14.36 2.28 6.74
CA GLY A 75 -14.79 2.01 5.36
C GLY A 75 -15.18 3.26 4.59
N GLU A 76 -14.85 4.45 5.09
CA GLU A 76 -15.34 5.74 4.63
C GLU A 76 -14.37 6.44 3.65
N GLY A 77 -13.26 5.84 3.28
CA GLY A 77 -12.23 6.48 2.44
C GLY A 77 -12.76 7.12 1.16
N ALA A 78 -13.75 6.51 0.50
CA ALA A 78 -14.35 7.04 -0.71
C ALA A 78 -15.28 8.25 -0.47
N ASN A 79 -15.63 8.56 0.79
CA ASN A 79 -16.40 9.76 1.15
C ASN A 79 -15.51 11.03 1.17
N TYR A 80 -14.21 10.86 1.37
CA TYR A 80 -13.24 11.94 1.49
C TYR A 80 -12.32 12.05 0.28
N TRP A 81 -11.87 10.92 -0.28
CA TRP A 81 -10.81 10.88 -1.28
C TRP A 81 -11.21 10.10 -2.52
N ALA A 82 -10.52 10.38 -3.61
CA ALA A 82 -10.74 9.74 -4.91
C ALA A 82 -9.62 8.76 -5.29
N ILE A 83 -9.92 7.84 -6.19
CA ILE A 83 -8.91 6.99 -6.84
C ILE A 83 -7.88 7.89 -7.54
N GLY A 84 -6.61 7.66 -7.25
CA GLY A 84 -5.48 8.44 -7.78
C GLY A 84 -5.01 9.58 -6.88
N ASP A 85 -5.77 9.93 -5.82
CA ASP A 85 -5.31 10.89 -4.81
C ASP A 85 -4.01 10.41 -4.15
N ARG A 86 -3.16 11.36 -3.75
CA ARG A 86 -1.78 11.09 -3.40
C ARG A 86 -1.43 11.60 -2.03
N LYS A 87 -0.55 10.86 -1.37
CA LYS A 87 0.09 11.27 -0.12
C LYS A 87 1.59 11.15 -0.24
N GLN A 88 2.29 12.19 0.20
CA GLN A 88 3.75 12.20 0.23
C GLN A 88 4.28 11.12 1.17
N VAL A 89 5.32 10.42 0.71
CA VAL A 89 6.08 9.45 1.49
C VAL A 89 7.55 9.75 1.27
N THR A 90 8.30 9.97 2.35
CA THR A 90 9.75 10.12 2.30
C THR A 90 10.40 8.78 2.64
N LEU A 91 11.09 8.19 1.68
CA LEU A 91 11.79 6.92 1.87
C LEU A 91 13.23 7.19 2.31
N ASN A 92 13.66 6.50 3.38
CA ASN A 92 15.02 6.64 3.91
C ASN A 92 15.54 5.30 4.41
N GLY A 93 16.59 4.80 3.78
CA GLY A 93 17.18 3.50 4.11
C GLY A 93 17.54 2.69 2.88
N THR A 94 17.82 1.40 3.07
CA THR A 94 18.24 0.49 2.00
C THR A 94 17.13 -0.53 1.72
N VAL A 95 16.78 -0.70 0.46
CA VAL A 95 15.85 -1.72 -0.04
C VAL A 95 16.60 -2.64 -0.99
N GLY A 96 16.90 -3.86 -0.55
CA GLY A 96 17.86 -4.71 -1.24
C GLY A 96 19.24 -4.05 -1.37
N SER A 97 19.66 -3.75 -2.59
CA SER A 97 20.91 -3.00 -2.88
C SER A 97 20.67 -1.51 -3.19
N LEU A 98 19.42 -1.06 -3.22
CA LEU A 98 19.08 0.34 -3.48
C LEU A 98 19.12 1.16 -2.19
N SER A 99 20.03 2.14 -2.11
CA SER A 99 20.05 3.13 -1.04
C SER A 99 19.18 4.34 -1.40
N LEU A 100 18.27 4.68 -0.51
CA LEU A 100 17.41 5.85 -0.58
C LEU A 100 17.75 6.80 0.57
N SER A 101 18.01 8.06 0.26
CA SER A 101 18.32 9.08 1.26
C SER A 101 17.32 10.23 1.12
N ASN A 102 16.40 10.30 2.07
CA ASN A 102 15.32 11.30 2.08
C ASN A 102 14.61 11.42 0.70
N PHE A 103 14.39 10.26 0.05
CA PHE A 103 13.77 10.22 -1.26
C PHE A 103 12.27 10.52 -1.14
N SER A 104 11.88 11.72 -1.55
CA SER A 104 10.49 12.15 -1.55
C SER A 104 9.75 11.57 -2.75
N THR A 105 8.63 10.91 -2.50
CA THR A 105 7.75 10.33 -3.50
C THR A 105 6.31 10.37 -3.01
N TYR A 106 5.36 9.86 -3.78
CA TYR A 106 3.94 9.88 -3.44
C TYR A 106 3.31 8.50 -3.63
N ALA A 107 2.71 7.99 -2.56
CA ALA A 107 1.76 6.89 -2.66
C ALA A 107 0.44 7.40 -3.25
N PHE A 108 -0.25 6.59 -4.03
CA PHE A 108 -1.53 6.96 -4.63
C PHE A 108 -2.58 5.86 -4.45
N ILE A 109 -3.83 6.27 -4.26
CA ILE A 109 -4.95 5.35 -4.04
C ILE A 109 -5.24 4.60 -5.35
N ILE A 110 -5.25 3.27 -5.26
CA ILE A 110 -5.61 2.38 -6.38
C ILE A 110 -6.96 1.68 -6.19
N GLY A 111 -7.49 1.66 -4.95
CA GLY A 111 -8.78 1.06 -4.64
C GLY A 111 -9.22 1.30 -3.20
N PHE A 112 -10.54 1.35 -3.00
CA PHE A 112 -11.18 1.35 -1.68
C PHE A 112 -11.86 0.01 -1.47
N ASN A 113 -11.62 -0.64 -0.33
CA ASN A 113 -12.20 -1.95 0.00
C ASN A 113 -12.13 -2.95 -1.18
N HIS A 114 -11.00 -2.91 -1.90
CA HIS A 114 -10.79 -3.72 -3.09
C HIS A 114 -10.95 -5.20 -2.74
N ASN A 115 -11.83 -5.90 -3.49
CA ASN A 115 -12.07 -7.33 -3.32
C ASN A 115 -12.30 -7.75 -1.84
N SER A 116 -13.04 -6.96 -1.09
CA SER A 116 -13.13 -7.04 0.38
C SER A 116 -13.59 -8.39 0.91
N GLY A 117 -14.42 -9.12 0.17
CA GLY A 117 -14.87 -10.47 0.53
C GLY A 117 -13.74 -11.52 0.57
N ARG A 118 -12.56 -11.23 0.00
CA ARG A 118 -11.38 -12.11 -0.02
C ARG A 118 -10.16 -11.49 0.61
N GLU A 119 -9.96 -10.20 0.40
CA GLU A 119 -8.76 -9.48 0.82
C GLU A 119 -8.91 -8.79 2.18
N GLY A 120 -10.13 -8.69 2.68
CA GLY A 120 -10.50 -8.00 3.92
C GLY A 120 -11.10 -6.62 3.66
N SER A 121 -11.99 -6.20 4.55
CA SER A 121 -12.64 -4.88 4.55
C SER A 121 -11.85 -3.85 5.36
N GLY A 122 -12.30 -2.59 5.33
CA GLY A 122 -11.65 -1.50 6.07
C GLY A 122 -10.23 -1.24 5.55
N ARG A 123 -10.05 -1.18 4.22
CA ARG A 123 -8.73 -0.98 3.60
C ARG A 123 -8.79 0.01 2.47
N ILE A 124 -7.88 0.98 2.52
CA ILE A 124 -7.51 1.81 1.38
C ILE A 124 -6.24 1.23 0.78
N HIS A 125 -6.30 0.86 -0.49
CA HIS A 125 -5.19 0.25 -1.21
C HIS A 125 -4.40 1.33 -1.95
N PHE A 126 -3.11 1.36 -1.72
CA PHE A 126 -2.15 2.28 -2.32
C PHE A 126 -1.14 1.55 -3.20
N GLN A 127 -0.52 2.28 -4.12
CA GLN A 127 0.70 1.87 -4.81
C GLN A 127 1.78 2.96 -4.70
N LEU A 128 3.02 2.57 -4.51
CA LEU A 128 4.21 3.39 -4.73
C LEU A 128 4.65 3.25 -6.20
N ALA A 129 5.01 4.28 -6.97
CA ALA A 129 5.09 5.64 -6.50
C ALA A 129 4.82 6.61 -7.66
N LYS A 130 4.66 7.89 -7.31
CA LYS A 130 4.59 9.01 -8.26
C LYS A 130 5.61 10.08 -7.89
N THR A 131 5.95 10.96 -8.83
CA THR A 131 6.98 12.00 -8.64
C THR A 131 6.46 13.31 -8.10
N ALA A 132 5.14 13.54 -8.12
CA ALA A 132 4.54 14.81 -7.70
C ALA A 132 3.14 14.58 -7.11
N LEU A 133 2.68 15.52 -6.29
CA LEU A 133 1.35 15.51 -5.70
C LEU A 133 0.25 15.64 -6.76
N SER A 134 0.51 16.43 -7.81
CA SER A 134 -0.37 16.59 -8.98
C SER A 134 0.47 16.55 -10.26
N GLY A 135 -0.07 16.00 -11.35
CA GLY A 135 0.73 15.75 -12.55
C GLY A 135 1.85 14.73 -12.31
N GLY A 136 3.04 14.99 -12.86
CA GLY A 136 4.21 14.14 -12.66
C GLY A 136 4.12 12.76 -13.34
N THR A 137 4.98 11.86 -12.94
CA THR A 137 5.24 10.59 -13.62
C THR A 137 5.03 9.42 -12.65
N ASP A 138 4.46 8.33 -13.14
CA ASP A 138 4.41 7.07 -12.43
C ASP A 138 5.79 6.41 -12.50
N ILE A 139 6.37 6.10 -11.34
CA ILE A 139 7.71 5.51 -11.25
C ILE A 139 7.68 4.13 -10.59
N CYS A 140 8.73 3.37 -10.88
CA CYS A 140 9.12 2.18 -10.13
C CYS A 140 10.56 2.31 -9.67
N PHE A 141 10.90 1.66 -8.55
CA PHE A 141 12.26 1.64 -8.04
C PHE A 141 13.09 0.66 -8.86
N THR A 142 14.27 1.09 -9.30
CA THR A 142 15.24 0.25 -10.02
C THR A 142 16.57 0.30 -9.31
N ASP A 143 17.28 -0.83 -9.24
CA ASP A 143 18.63 -0.88 -8.71
C ASP A 143 19.70 -0.70 -9.80
N GLY A 144 20.97 -0.75 -9.43
CA GLY A 144 22.09 -0.64 -10.35
C GLY A 144 22.22 -1.82 -11.34
N GLN A 145 21.45 -2.89 -11.13
CA GLN A 145 21.44 -4.09 -11.96
C GLN A 145 20.20 -4.19 -12.86
N TYR A 146 19.45 -3.09 -13.01
CA TYR A 146 18.25 -3.08 -13.85
C TYR A 146 18.50 -3.67 -15.24
N LEU A 147 17.68 -4.64 -15.64
CA LEU A 147 17.78 -5.50 -16.83
C LEU A 147 18.95 -6.48 -16.83
N ASN A 148 19.69 -6.59 -15.74
CA ASN A 148 20.77 -7.57 -15.59
C ASN A 148 20.40 -8.63 -14.56
N THR A 149 21.22 -9.70 -14.55
CA THR A 149 21.23 -10.74 -13.54
C THR A 149 22.46 -10.59 -12.66
N GLY A 150 22.46 -11.16 -11.48
CA GLY A 150 23.66 -11.21 -10.64
C GLY A 150 23.36 -11.16 -9.15
N SER A 151 24.37 -11.42 -8.34
CA SER A 151 24.22 -11.49 -6.88
C SER A 151 23.86 -10.15 -6.24
N SER A 152 24.21 -9.04 -6.87
CA SER A 152 23.88 -7.69 -6.41
C SER A 152 22.52 -7.18 -6.90
N ALA A 153 21.83 -7.91 -7.78
CA ALA A 153 20.49 -7.57 -8.22
C ALA A 153 19.49 -7.74 -7.07
N ALA A 154 18.84 -6.65 -6.67
CA ALA A 154 17.88 -6.68 -5.57
C ALA A 154 16.46 -6.93 -6.07
N PHE A 155 16.04 -6.25 -7.13
CA PHE A 155 14.66 -6.29 -7.59
C PHE A 155 14.41 -7.42 -8.59
N ARG A 156 14.71 -8.63 -8.17
CA ARG A 156 14.44 -9.89 -8.87
C ARG A 156 13.37 -10.69 -8.14
N MET A 157 12.61 -11.48 -8.87
CA MET A 157 11.60 -12.33 -8.25
C MET A 157 12.24 -13.47 -7.45
N ASN A 158 13.31 -14.09 -7.98
CA ASN A 158 14.07 -15.14 -7.30
C ASN A 158 15.57 -14.99 -7.54
N THR A 159 16.38 -15.55 -6.66
CA THR A 159 17.84 -15.57 -6.80
C THR A 159 18.31 -16.53 -7.89
N SER A 160 17.55 -17.57 -8.15
CA SER A 160 17.73 -18.53 -9.23
C SER A 160 16.69 -18.28 -10.33
N ASN A 161 16.98 -18.75 -11.56
CA ASN A 161 16.06 -18.61 -12.68
C ASN A 161 14.94 -19.66 -12.61
N THR A 162 14.05 -19.52 -11.63
CA THR A 162 12.89 -20.39 -11.40
C THR A 162 11.72 -19.61 -10.84
N ASN A 163 10.51 -19.98 -11.22
CA ASN A 163 9.27 -19.47 -10.60
C ASN A 163 8.65 -20.48 -9.62
N SER A 164 9.38 -21.54 -9.28
CA SER A 164 8.94 -22.52 -8.27
C SER A 164 8.59 -21.83 -6.95
N GLY A 165 7.51 -22.25 -6.31
CA GLY A 165 6.98 -21.63 -5.09
C GLY A 165 6.19 -20.33 -5.34
N GLY A 166 6.12 -19.86 -6.59
CA GLY A 166 5.32 -18.68 -6.98
C GLY A 166 5.65 -17.42 -6.17
N TRP A 167 4.62 -16.64 -5.88
CA TRP A 167 4.76 -15.45 -5.04
C TRP A 167 5.14 -15.78 -3.61
N GLU A 168 4.55 -16.84 -3.04
CA GLU A 168 4.69 -17.20 -1.63
C GLU A 168 6.15 -17.38 -1.21
N ASP A 169 6.93 -18.11 -2.02
CA ASP A 169 8.33 -18.40 -1.73
C ASP A 169 9.31 -17.42 -2.42
N SER A 170 8.79 -16.43 -3.17
CA SER A 170 9.66 -15.54 -3.93
C SER A 170 10.62 -14.73 -3.05
N TYR A 171 11.84 -14.53 -3.55
CA TYR A 171 12.81 -13.64 -2.92
C TYR A 171 12.25 -12.20 -2.81
N MET A 172 11.52 -11.74 -3.82
CA MET A 172 10.88 -10.41 -3.83
C MET A 172 9.95 -10.25 -2.62
N ARG A 173 9.06 -11.20 -2.37
CA ARG A 173 8.15 -11.17 -1.23
C ARG A 173 8.90 -11.23 0.10
N ASN A 174 9.80 -12.19 0.26
CA ASN A 174 10.38 -12.50 1.55
C ASN A 174 11.52 -11.52 1.94
N ASN A 175 12.26 -10.98 0.96
CA ASN A 175 13.47 -10.20 1.21
C ASN A 175 13.39 -8.73 0.80
N ILE A 176 12.48 -8.36 -0.10
CA ILE A 176 12.30 -6.97 -0.54
C ILE A 176 11.04 -6.35 0.05
N CYS A 177 9.87 -7.01 -0.09
CA CYS A 177 8.62 -6.57 0.55
C CYS A 177 8.68 -6.76 2.07
N GLY A 178 9.04 -7.95 2.52
CA GLY A 178 8.97 -8.37 3.91
C GLY A 178 7.57 -8.84 4.29
N THR A 179 7.52 -9.87 5.12
CA THR A 179 6.27 -10.52 5.57
C THR A 179 5.82 -10.07 6.96
N SER A 180 6.59 -9.21 7.62
CA SER A 180 6.30 -8.69 8.97
C SER A 180 6.71 -7.21 9.08
N LYS A 181 5.93 -6.43 9.83
CA LYS A 181 6.27 -5.03 10.16
C LYS A 181 7.58 -4.89 10.94
N SER A 182 7.98 -5.89 11.69
CA SER A 182 9.20 -5.89 12.51
C SER A 182 10.46 -6.22 11.72
N THR A 183 10.34 -6.84 10.55
CA THR A 183 11.50 -7.20 9.73
C THR A 183 11.81 -6.10 8.73
N THR A 184 12.70 -5.19 9.11
CA THR A 184 12.94 -3.92 8.41
C THR A 184 14.21 -3.89 7.59
N SER A 185 15.29 -4.56 8.04
CA SER A 185 16.62 -4.47 7.41
C SER A 185 16.62 -4.94 5.95
N GLY A 186 17.06 -4.08 5.03
CA GLY A 186 17.15 -4.36 3.60
C GLY A 186 15.80 -4.47 2.88
N ARG A 187 14.69 -4.08 3.52
CA ARG A 187 13.33 -4.19 2.99
C ARG A 187 12.66 -2.82 2.88
N ILE A 188 11.67 -2.71 2.00
CA ILE A 188 10.84 -1.49 1.89
C ILE A 188 10.23 -1.12 3.25
N MET A 189 9.89 -2.10 4.07
CA MET A 189 9.38 -1.93 5.42
C MET A 189 10.28 -1.06 6.31
N GLY A 190 11.60 -1.13 6.12
CA GLY A 190 12.57 -0.31 6.85
C GLY A 190 12.81 1.07 6.26
N ALA A 191 12.47 1.26 4.99
CA ALA A 191 12.69 2.53 4.30
C ALA A 191 11.50 3.50 4.40
N ILE A 192 10.30 3.02 4.74
CA ILE A 192 9.11 3.86 4.94
C ILE A 192 9.14 4.53 6.32
N PRO A 193 8.46 5.69 6.48
CA PRO A 193 8.27 6.34 7.78
C PRO A 193 7.60 5.42 8.81
N ALA A 194 7.89 5.65 10.08
CA ALA A 194 7.37 4.82 11.17
C ALA A 194 5.85 4.91 11.29
N GLU A 195 5.27 6.10 11.12
CA GLU A 195 3.82 6.32 11.13
C GLU A 195 3.12 5.51 10.02
N LEU A 196 3.65 5.53 8.80
CA LEU A 196 3.10 4.67 7.73
C LEU A 196 3.23 3.18 8.08
N ARG A 197 4.38 2.75 8.61
CA ARG A 197 4.58 1.35 8.99
C ARG A 197 3.60 0.90 10.07
N ASN A 198 3.27 1.77 11.02
CA ASN A 198 2.27 1.49 12.05
C ASN A 198 0.86 1.36 11.45
N ALA A 199 0.49 2.26 10.53
CA ALA A 199 -0.80 2.29 9.86
C ALA A 199 -1.03 1.14 8.87
N LEU A 200 0.02 0.44 8.40
CA LEU A 200 -0.12 -0.66 7.45
C LEU A 200 -1.07 -1.74 7.97
N LYS A 201 -1.99 -2.18 7.12
CA LYS A 201 -2.85 -3.35 7.34
C LYS A 201 -2.39 -4.52 6.48
N SER A 202 -2.46 -5.72 7.02
CA SER A 202 -2.23 -6.92 6.23
C SER A 202 -3.39 -7.16 5.28
N VAL A 203 -3.10 -7.73 4.12
CA VAL A 203 -4.09 -8.07 3.10
C VAL A 203 -3.85 -9.49 2.62
N THR A 204 -4.94 -10.22 2.34
CA THR A 204 -4.86 -11.55 1.75
C THR A 204 -4.74 -11.44 0.23
N LYS A 205 -3.68 -12.01 -0.34
CA LYS A 205 -3.47 -12.06 -1.78
C LYS A 205 -3.49 -13.50 -2.29
N TYR A 206 -4.27 -13.74 -3.33
CA TYR A 206 -4.32 -15.04 -3.99
C TYR A 206 -3.44 -15.01 -5.24
N THR A 207 -2.57 -16.00 -5.37
CA THR A 207 -1.63 -16.09 -6.51
C THR A 207 -1.33 -17.57 -6.76
N ASN A 208 -0.91 -17.91 -7.96
CA ASN A 208 -0.34 -19.22 -8.25
C ASN A 208 0.97 -19.39 -7.46
N ASN A 209 0.94 -20.14 -6.38
CA ASN A 209 2.09 -20.41 -5.53
C ASN A 209 2.77 -21.76 -5.85
N ASN A 210 2.43 -22.35 -6.99
CA ASN A 210 3.10 -23.55 -7.52
C ASN A 210 3.77 -23.26 -8.90
N GLY A 211 4.30 -22.04 -9.06
CA GLY A 211 5.11 -21.65 -10.21
C GLY A 211 4.39 -21.82 -11.56
N SER A 212 4.90 -22.70 -12.43
CA SER A 212 4.36 -22.90 -13.79
C SER A 212 3.09 -23.72 -13.88
N SER A 213 2.50 -24.12 -12.77
CA SER A 213 1.27 -24.93 -12.74
C SER A 213 0.06 -24.17 -13.26
N SER A 214 -0.78 -24.82 -14.05
CA SER A 214 -2.09 -24.31 -14.50
C SER A 214 -3.27 -24.88 -13.70
N ALA A 215 -3.01 -25.67 -12.64
CA ALA A 215 -4.06 -26.23 -11.80
C ALA A 215 -4.74 -25.17 -10.94
N SER A 216 -6.05 -25.32 -10.67
CA SER A 216 -6.78 -24.42 -9.77
C SER A 216 -6.26 -24.48 -8.34
N SER A 217 -5.84 -25.65 -7.88
CA SER A 217 -5.25 -25.86 -6.55
C SER A 217 -3.90 -25.17 -6.34
N ALA A 218 -3.27 -24.68 -7.40
CA ALA A 218 -2.03 -23.92 -7.32
C ALA A 218 -2.25 -22.46 -6.88
N VAL A 219 -3.49 -21.96 -7.00
CA VAL A 219 -3.85 -20.60 -6.55
C VAL A 219 -4.20 -20.64 -5.07
N THR A 220 -3.31 -20.18 -4.25
CA THR A 220 -3.41 -20.17 -2.78
C THR A 220 -3.23 -18.75 -2.21
N ALA A 221 -3.54 -18.58 -0.94
CA ALA A 221 -3.52 -17.31 -0.26
C ALA A 221 -2.18 -17.04 0.42
N THR A 222 -1.71 -15.80 0.35
CA THR A 222 -0.66 -15.25 1.23
C THR A 222 -1.21 -14.08 2.02
N THR A 223 -0.61 -13.76 3.16
CA THR A 223 -0.91 -12.55 3.93
C THR A 223 0.29 -11.62 3.82
N ASP A 224 0.06 -10.42 3.30
CA ASP A 224 1.11 -9.48 2.93
C ASP A 224 0.81 -8.08 3.47
N TYR A 225 1.84 -7.31 3.85
CA TYR A 225 1.76 -5.87 4.12
C TYR A 225 2.16 -5.07 2.88
N PHE A 226 3.27 -5.44 2.25
CA PHE A 226 3.66 -5.00 0.92
C PHE A 226 3.55 -6.15 -0.06
N PHE A 227 3.02 -5.88 -1.23
CA PHE A 227 2.83 -6.87 -2.29
C PHE A 227 3.09 -6.25 -3.67
N LEU A 228 3.42 -7.07 -4.65
CA LEU A 228 3.29 -6.66 -6.05
C LEU A 228 1.85 -6.91 -6.52
N LEU A 229 1.38 -6.13 -7.47
CA LEU A 229 0.11 -6.40 -8.13
C LEU A 229 0.22 -7.66 -8.99
N SER A 230 -0.90 -8.34 -9.22
CA SER A 230 -0.97 -9.46 -10.16
C SER A 230 -1.26 -9.01 -11.58
N GLU A 231 -1.17 -9.94 -12.55
CA GLU A 231 -1.58 -9.68 -13.92
C GLU A 231 -3.05 -9.24 -13.99
N TYR A 232 -3.94 -9.98 -13.33
CA TYR A 232 -5.37 -9.68 -13.34
C TYR A 232 -5.70 -8.35 -12.66
N GLU A 233 -5.05 -8.02 -11.55
CA GLU A 233 -5.26 -6.76 -10.83
C GLU A 233 -4.88 -5.53 -11.68
N VAL A 234 -3.93 -5.67 -12.61
CA VAL A 234 -3.51 -4.57 -13.51
C VAL A 234 -4.30 -4.55 -14.81
N PHE A 235 -4.55 -5.70 -15.43
CA PHE A 235 -5.09 -5.77 -16.79
C PHE A 235 -6.57 -6.13 -16.86
N GLY A 236 -7.17 -6.71 -15.81
CA GLY A 236 -8.55 -7.22 -15.81
C GLY A 236 -8.74 -8.47 -16.66
N ASN A 237 -7.67 -9.01 -17.20
CA ASN A 237 -7.62 -10.27 -17.94
C ASN A 237 -6.29 -10.98 -17.68
N ILE A 238 -6.21 -12.24 -18.09
CA ILE A 238 -5.02 -13.08 -17.93
C ILE A 238 -4.51 -13.50 -19.30
N THR A 239 -3.22 -13.28 -19.54
CA THR A 239 -2.49 -13.68 -20.76
C THR A 239 -1.45 -14.75 -20.46
N TYR A 240 -0.72 -14.61 -19.35
CA TYR A 240 0.43 -15.44 -19.02
C TYR A 240 0.30 -16.21 -17.70
N SER A 241 -0.41 -15.67 -16.72
CA SER A 241 -0.55 -16.31 -15.42
C SER A 241 -1.61 -17.41 -15.39
N ASN A 242 -1.79 -18.03 -14.25
CA ASN A 242 -2.80 -19.06 -14.07
C ASN A 242 -4.21 -18.45 -14.17
N SER A 243 -5.02 -18.97 -15.12
CA SER A 243 -6.37 -18.44 -15.37
C SER A 243 -7.30 -18.49 -14.16
N TYR A 244 -7.05 -19.39 -13.21
CA TYR A 244 -7.82 -19.46 -11.97
C TYR A 244 -7.52 -18.30 -10.99
N GLU A 245 -6.47 -17.52 -11.20
CA GLU A 245 -6.26 -16.28 -10.42
C GLU A 245 -7.44 -15.32 -10.56
N ALA A 246 -8.07 -15.25 -11.74
CA ALA A 246 -9.25 -14.41 -12.00
C ALA A 246 -10.46 -14.75 -11.09
N ASN A 247 -10.56 -15.97 -10.57
CA ASN A 247 -11.64 -16.37 -9.67
C ASN A 247 -11.49 -15.79 -8.25
N TYR A 248 -10.33 -15.28 -7.92
CA TYR A 248 -9.97 -14.79 -6.60
C TYR A 248 -9.58 -13.32 -6.56
N GLN A 249 -9.38 -12.71 -7.73
CA GLN A 249 -8.86 -11.37 -7.86
C GLN A 249 -9.87 -10.45 -8.57
N GLN A 250 -9.70 -9.15 -8.42
CA GLN A 250 -10.41 -8.11 -9.17
C GLN A 250 -9.39 -7.14 -9.76
N GLN A 251 -9.74 -6.47 -10.85
CA GLN A 251 -8.92 -5.38 -11.38
C GLN A 251 -9.05 -4.17 -10.45
N TYR A 252 -7.93 -3.54 -10.11
CA TYR A 252 -7.97 -2.31 -9.33
C TYR A 252 -8.68 -1.18 -10.08
N ALA A 253 -9.50 -0.42 -9.34
CA ALA A 253 -10.28 0.70 -9.88
C ALA A 253 -9.40 1.71 -10.65
N TYR A 254 -8.18 1.97 -10.15
CA TYR A 254 -7.22 2.84 -10.82
C TYR A 254 -6.91 2.37 -12.25
N TYR A 255 -6.64 1.08 -12.45
CA TYR A 255 -6.30 0.52 -13.77
C TYR A 255 -7.52 0.27 -14.65
N SER A 256 -8.67 -0.06 -14.07
CA SER A 256 -9.92 -0.23 -14.82
C SER A 256 -10.45 1.11 -15.38
N ALA A 257 -10.10 2.23 -14.73
CA ALA A 257 -10.38 3.58 -15.24
C ALA A 257 -9.50 4.00 -16.43
N GLY A 258 -8.63 3.12 -16.93
CA GLY A 258 -7.78 3.39 -18.10
C GLY A 258 -6.49 4.15 -17.79
N ASN A 259 -6.13 4.33 -16.53
CA ASN A 259 -4.86 4.97 -16.17
C ASN A 259 -3.66 4.21 -16.72
N SER A 260 -2.58 4.95 -16.99
CA SER A 260 -1.35 4.42 -17.57
C SER A 260 -0.76 3.29 -16.72
N LYS A 261 -0.31 2.25 -17.39
CA LYS A 261 0.46 1.15 -16.82
C LYS A 261 1.97 1.33 -17.02
N VAL A 262 2.36 2.32 -17.83
CA VAL A 262 3.78 2.66 -18.00
C VAL A 262 4.31 3.28 -16.73
N LYS A 263 5.44 2.74 -16.27
CA LYS A 263 6.19 3.34 -15.17
C LYS A 263 7.60 3.69 -15.66
N TYR A 264 8.18 4.68 -15.02
CA TYR A 264 9.51 5.18 -15.35
C TYR A 264 10.48 4.85 -14.20
N ARG A 265 11.76 4.86 -14.49
CA ARG A 265 12.78 4.63 -13.46
C ARG A 265 12.78 5.80 -12.47
N HIS A 266 12.80 5.49 -11.17
CA HIS A 266 12.79 6.51 -10.11
C HIS A 266 13.96 7.52 -10.20
N ASN A 267 15.09 7.08 -10.74
CA ASN A 267 16.31 7.89 -10.92
C ASN A 267 16.50 8.42 -12.35
N SER A 268 15.54 8.15 -13.25
CA SER A 268 15.57 8.60 -14.65
C SER A 268 14.14 8.62 -15.21
N THR A 269 13.38 9.65 -14.86
CA THR A 269 11.95 9.76 -15.17
C THR A 269 11.62 9.95 -16.65
N GLY A 270 12.63 10.10 -17.52
CA GLY A 270 12.50 10.03 -18.97
C GLY A 270 12.64 8.63 -19.55
N SER A 271 12.98 7.62 -18.74
CA SER A 271 13.23 6.25 -19.18
C SER A 271 12.15 5.32 -18.65
N ALA A 272 11.25 4.88 -19.54
CA ALA A 272 10.24 3.88 -19.18
C ALA A 272 10.91 2.56 -18.79
N ALA A 273 10.28 1.87 -17.85
CA ALA A 273 10.83 0.65 -17.24
C ALA A 273 9.86 -0.53 -17.30
N TYR A 274 10.43 -1.72 -17.41
CA TYR A 274 9.73 -2.95 -17.05
C TYR A 274 9.55 -2.97 -15.53
N TRP A 275 8.37 -3.41 -15.04
CA TRP A 275 8.15 -3.56 -13.60
C TRP A 275 7.40 -4.84 -13.28
N TRP A 276 7.80 -5.49 -12.20
CA TRP A 276 7.32 -6.81 -11.81
C TRP A 276 5.86 -6.83 -11.37
N LEU A 277 5.18 -7.90 -11.76
CA LEU A 277 3.93 -8.39 -11.16
C LEU A 277 4.22 -9.67 -10.38
N ARG A 278 3.34 -10.02 -9.40
CA ARG A 278 3.58 -11.19 -8.55
C ARG A 278 3.25 -12.53 -9.21
N SER A 279 2.45 -12.52 -10.31
CA SER A 279 1.97 -13.73 -10.95
C SER A 279 3.11 -14.47 -11.68
N PRO A 280 3.38 -15.74 -11.36
CA PRO A 280 4.28 -16.56 -12.18
C PRO A 280 3.62 -16.89 -13.51
N ARG A 281 4.42 -17.02 -14.56
CA ARG A 281 3.96 -17.44 -15.87
C ARG A 281 3.74 -18.96 -15.90
N VAL A 282 2.54 -19.40 -16.30
CA VAL A 282 2.25 -20.84 -16.50
C VAL A 282 3.05 -21.39 -17.68
N SER A 283 3.32 -22.68 -17.65
CA SER A 283 4.07 -23.40 -18.71
C SER A 283 5.51 -22.92 -18.97
N HIS A 284 6.03 -22.04 -18.12
CA HIS A 284 7.42 -21.54 -18.18
C HIS A 284 7.99 -21.51 -16.77
N SER A 285 8.81 -22.48 -16.43
CA SER A 285 9.29 -22.71 -15.06
C SER A 285 10.26 -21.63 -14.52
N ASN A 286 10.58 -20.63 -15.31
CA ASN A 286 11.58 -19.60 -14.99
C ASN A 286 11.08 -18.15 -15.12
N ASN A 287 9.79 -17.92 -15.45
CA ASN A 287 9.32 -16.57 -15.71
C ASN A 287 8.26 -16.11 -14.72
N PHE A 288 8.30 -14.82 -14.38
CA PHE A 288 7.20 -14.08 -13.80
C PHE A 288 6.66 -13.03 -14.78
N VAL A 289 5.39 -12.68 -14.59
CA VAL A 289 4.74 -11.64 -15.39
C VAL A 289 5.25 -10.27 -14.98
N ASN A 290 5.33 -9.36 -15.93
CA ASN A 290 5.69 -7.96 -15.75
C ASN A 290 4.91 -7.06 -16.71
N VAL A 291 4.98 -5.77 -16.49
CA VAL A 291 4.53 -4.75 -17.44
C VAL A 291 5.76 -4.21 -18.14
N ASN A 292 5.71 -4.15 -19.49
CA ASN A 292 6.83 -3.64 -20.28
C ASN A 292 6.82 -2.10 -20.39
N THR A 293 7.81 -1.56 -21.08
CA THR A 293 8.00 -0.11 -21.26
C THR A 293 6.88 0.59 -22.05
N SER A 294 6.03 -0.15 -22.76
CA SER A 294 4.85 0.38 -23.43
C SER A 294 3.55 0.24 -22.63
N GLY A 295 3.62 -0.32 -21.41
CA GLY A 295 2.45 -0.57 -20.57
C GLY A 295 1.71 -1.86 -20.90
N SER A 296 2.26 -2.72 -21.76
CA SER A 296 1.68 -4.01 -22.14
C SER A 296 2.16 -5.13 -21.21
N VAL A 297 1.36 -6.19 -21.11
CA VAL A 297 1.75 -7.39 -20.37
C VAL A 297 2.94 -8.09 -21.06
N ASN A 298 3.87 -8.56 -20.24
CA ASN A 298 5.05 -9.31 -20.67
C ASN A 298 5.49 -10.29 -19.58
N SER A 299 6.55 -11.03 -19.79
CA SER A 299 7.18 -11.89 -18.79
C SER A 299 8.71 -11.92 -18.96
N SER A 300 9.43 -12.05 -17.86
CA SER A 300 10.90 -12.09 -17.84
C SER A 300 11.39 -13.18 -16.90
N ASN A 301 12.67 -13.52 -17.01
CA ASN A 301 13.29 -14.52 -16.16
C ASN A 301 13.28 -14.08 -14.68
N ALA A 302 12.98 -15.00 -13.78
CA ALA A 302 12.80 -14.72 -12.37
C ALA A 302 14.02 -14.06 -11.69
N HIS A 303 15.21 -14.24 -12.23
CA HIS A 303 16.47 -13.68 -11.70
C HIS A 303 16.87 -12.32 -12.31
N ASP A 304 16.11 -11.82 -13.30
CA ASP A 304 16.37 -10.50 -13.87
C ASP A 304 15.97 -9.40 -12.85
N SER A 305 16.71 -8.30 -12.81
CA SER A 305 16.33 -7.12 -12.04
C SER A 305 15.44 -6.21 -12.86
N LEU A 306 14.19 -6.05 -12.48
CA LEU A 306 13.24 -5.11 -13.10
C LEU A 306 12.77 -4.07 -12.08
N GLY A 307 11.80 -3.25 -12.45
CA GLY A 307 11.21 -2.24 -11.58
C GLY A 307 10.39 -2.86 -10.44
N PHE A 308 10.54 -2.29 -9.25
CA PHE A 308 9.78 -2.60 -8.05
C PHE A 308 8.74 -1.52 -7.82
N ALA A 309 7.45 -1.87 -7.88
CA ALA A 309 6.32 -0.96 -7.72
C ALA A 309 5.30 -1.57 -6.75
N PRO A 310 5.58 -1.57 -5.45
CA PRO A 310 4.76 -2.27 -4.48
C PRO A 310 3.43 -1.59 -4.21
N GLY A 311 2.40 -2.40 -3.93
CA GLY A 311 1.17 -2.00 -3.27
C GLY A 311 1.22 -2.27 -1.77
N PHE A 312 0.37 -1.55 -1.03
CA PHE A 312 0.15 -1.74 0.40
C PHE A 312 -1.25 -1.28 0.79
N CYS A 313 -1.69 -1.60 2.00
CA CYS A 313 -2.98 -1.18 2.54
C CYS A 313 -2.80 -0.44 3.87
N VAL A 314 -3.70 0.51 4.07
CA VAL A 314 -3.88 1.23 5.34
C VAL A 314 -5.31 1.09 5.80
#